data_b4b923b239036d5d6f5518bdac0011af
#
_entry.id   b4b923b239036d5d6f5518bdac0011af
#
_cell.length_a   1.000
_cell.length_b   1.000
_cell.length_c   1.000
_cell.angle_alpha   90.00
_cell.angle_beta   90.00
_cell.angle_gamma   90.00
#
_symmetry.space_group_name_H-M   'P 1'
#
loop_
_entity.id
_entity.type
_entity.pdbx_description
1 polymer ?
#
loop_
_entity_poly.entity_id
_entity_poly.type
_entity_poly.pdbx_seq_one_letter_code
_entity_poly.pdbx_strand_id
1 'polypeptide(L)'
;MNRTIIVTDLTRFSNPKIVCTAGIDEDSGECIRPMPYLAFPEYKRLNVLPGAKLSGDFTPSPYRTGPHQEDYRYKKLKYLGPSNSSDFKNALRQGLYESVEEGFEVTLNDNQKYIPIDCEVQRSIITVKISPSEIEIIEDSYKPGKVKLNFQDLSGRKFGYIPITDLGFHEYALQHYSRNELRKINSMIKAQEEVYLRIGLSRKYQSPHDERSGYWLQANGIYTFPDYNKEIRCYN
;
A
#
# COMPACT_ATOMS: atom_id res chain seq x y z
N MET A 1 0.45 8.84 -23.59
CA MET A 1 1.61 9.72 -23.36
C MET A 1 2.66 8.94 -22.57
N ASN A 2 3.94 9.16 -22.89
CA ASN A 2 5.02 8.57 -22.10
C ASN A 2 5.09 9.30 -20.76
N ARG A 3 5.08 8.55 -19.66
CA ARG A 3 5.11 9.07 -18.27
C ARG A 3 6.06 8.22 -17.46
N THR A 4 6.60 8.79 -16.38
CA THR A 4 7.46 8.07 -15.44
C THR A 4 6.79 8.07 -14.07
N ILE A 5 6.61 6.89 -13.50
CA ILE A 5 6.07 6.74 -12.15
C ILE A 5 7.14 6.25 -11.18
N ILE A 6 7.11 6.76 -9.95
CA ILE A 6 7.85 6.19 -8.82
C ILE A 6 6.93 5.19 -8.11
N VAL A 7 7.33 3.94 -8.08
CA VAL A 7 6.56 2.85 -7.45
C VAL A 7 6.42 3.11 -5.95
N THR A 8 5.19 3.22 -5.48
CA THR A 8 4.85 3.41 -4.06
C THR A 8 4.12 2.22 -3.46
N ASP A 9 3.60 1.32 -4.29
CA ASP A 9 2.85 0.16 -3.83
C ASP A 9 3.27 -1.08 -4.62
N LEU A 10 3.73 -2.10 -3.92
CA LEU A 10 3.88 -3.46 -4.42
C LEU A 10 3.08 -4.38 -3.51
N THR A 11 1.91 -4.81 -3.98
CA THR A 11 1.01 -5.59 -3.14
C THR A 11 0.89 -7.03 -3.64
N ARG A 12 0.91 -7.93 -2.67
CA ARG A 12 0.81 -9.37 -2.93
C ARG A 12 -0.62 -9.81 -3.22
N PHE A 13 -0.74 -10.85 -4.01
CA PHE A 13 -1.97 -11.59 -4.22
C PHE A 13 -1.89 -13.01 -3.62
N SER A 14 -3.04 -13.70 -3.58
CA SER A 14 -3.07 -15.15 -3.39
C SER A 14 -2.38 -15.91 -4.53
N ASN A 15 -2.43 -15.39 -5.74
CA ASN A 15 -1.65 -15.87 -6.87
C ASN A 15 -0.21 -15.29 -6.81
N PRO A 16 0.82 -16.11 -6.50
CA PRO A 16 2.20 -15.63 -6.37
C PRO A 16 2.87 -15.26 -7.71
N LYS A 17 2.20 -15.46 -8.84
CA LYS A 17 2.75 -15.15 -10.17
C LYS A 17 2.55 -13.71 -10.58
N ILE A 18 1.71 -12.97 -9.88
CA ILE A 18 1.38 -11.57 -10.20
C ILE A 18 1.55 -10.66 -8.99
N VAL A 19 1.83 -9.40 -9.26
CA VAL A 19 1.92 -8.33 -8.26
C VAL A 19 1.08 -7.15 -8.73
N CYS A 20 0.34 -6.55 -7.80
CA CYS A 20 -0.26 -5.26 -8.05
C CYS A 20 0.77 -4.18 -7.75
N THR A 21 0.97 -3.31 -8.71
CA THR A 21 1.88 -2.17 -8.61
C THR A 21 1.07 -0.90 -8.72
N ALA A 22 1.36 0.09 -7.89
CA ALA A 22 0.96 1.46 -8.13
C ALA A 22 2.15 2.38 -7.91
N GLY A 23 2.12 3.54 -8.51
CA GLY A 23 3.15 4.55 -8.36
C GLY A 23 2.62 5.94 -8.60
N ILE A 24 3.41 6.93 -8.24
CA ILE A 24 3.09 8.35 -8.43
C ILE A 24 3.86 8.86 -9.65
N ASP A 25 3.14 9.46 -10.57
CA ASP A 25 3.72 10.13 -11.73
C ASP A 25 4.57 11.33 -11.29
N GLU A 26 5.82 11.39 -11.77
CA GLU A 26 6.80 12.39 -11.33
C GLU A 26 6.38 13.82 -11.70
N ASP A 27 5.66 14.00 -12.83
CA ASP A 27 5.30 15.31 -13.34
C ASP A 27 3.96 15.82 -12.79
N SER A 28 2.94 14.94 -12.75
CA SER A 28 1.58 15.34 -12.38
C SER A 28 1.19 15.03 -10.93
N GLY A 29 1.94 14.16 -10.24
CA GLY A 29 1.55 13.66 -8.91
C GLY A 29 0.39 12.68 -8.93
N GLU A 30 -0.10 12.28 -10.11
CA GLU A 30 -1.21 11.36 -10.26
C GLU A 30 -0.81 9.94 -9.87
N CYS A 31 -1.66 9.24 -9.12
CA CYS A 31 -1.47 7.84 -8.81
C CYS A 31 -1.87 6.97 -10.01
N ILE A 32 -0.95 6.13 -10.49
CA ILE A 32 -1.13 5.24 -11.64
C ILE A 32 -0.93 3.79 -11.20
N ARG A 33 -1.93 2.95 -11.49
CA ARG A 33 -1.84 1.50 -11.31
C ARG A 33 -1.86 0.81 -12.68
N PRO A 34 -0.71 0.27 -13.14
CA PRO A 34 -0.60 -0.42 -14.41
C PRO A 34 -1.48 -1.68 -14.47
N MET A 35 -2.31 -1.78 -15.51
CA MET A 35 -3.19 -2.92 -15.78
C MET A 35 -2.99 -3.48 -17.18
N PRO A 36 -3.00 -4.81 -17.38
CA PRO A 36 -3.18 -5.87 -16.39
C PRO A 36 -2.04 -5.93 -15.37
N TYR A 37 -2.27 -6.63 -14.25
CA TYR A 37 -1.24 -6.83 -13.23
C TYR A 37 0.03 -7.45 -13.79
N LEU A 38 1.15 -7.09 -13.22
CA LEU A 38 2.47 -7.41 -13.75
C LEU A 38 2.97 -8.78 -13.26
N ALA A 39 3.81 -9.41 -14.05
CA ALA A 39 4.38 -10.70 -13.71
C ALA A 39 5.43 -10.55 -12.60
N PHE A 40 5.22 -11.17 -11.45
CA PHE A 40 6.12 -11.08 -10.31
C PHE A 40 7.54 -11.61 -10.59
N PRO A 41 7.75 -12.74 -11.31
CA PRO A 41 9.09 -13.19 -11.66
C PRO A 41 9.93 -12.16 -12.41
N GLU A 42 9.29 -11.36 -13.28
CA GLU A 42 9.96 -10.29 -14.01
C GLU A 42 10.37 -9.14 -13.08
N TYR A 43 9.50 -8.75 -12.14
CA TYR A 43 9.80 -7.77 -11.11
C TYR A 43 10.97 -8.19 -10.23
N LYS A 44 10.99 -9.46 -9.80
CA LYS A 44 12.10 -10.02 -9.02
C LYS A 44 13.40 -10.01 -9.82
N ARG A 45 13.36 -10.43 -11.09
CA ARG A 45 14.52 -10.43 -11.98
C ARG A 45 15.12 -9.04 -12.20
N LEU A 46 14.28 -8.00 -12.32
CA LEU A 46 14.69 -6.62 -12.50
C LEU A 46 14.96 -5.88 -11.17
N ASN A 47 14.72 -6.53 -10.04
CA ASN A 47 14.79 -5.92 -8.71
C ASN A 47 13.92 -4.66 -8.57
N VAL A 48 12.70 -4.70 -9.09
CA VAL A 48 11.74 -3.60 -8.97
C VAL A 48 11.14 -3.59 -7.56
N LEU A 49 11.49 -2.60 -6.78
CA LEU A 49 11.07 -2.39 -5.39
C LEU A 49 10.32 -1.05 -5.28
N PRO A 50 9.62 -0.77 -4.17
CA PRO A 50 9.16 0.58 -3.88
C PRO A 50 10.32 1.58 -4.00
N GLY A 51 10.06 2.72 -4.63
CA GLY A 51 11.08 3.67 -5.04
C GLY A 51 11.68 3.44 -6.45
N ALA A 52 11.35 2.34 -7.12
CA ALA A 52 11.75 2.12 -8.50
C ALA A 52 11.04 3.09 -9.45
N LYS A 53 11.75 3.56 -10.48
CA LYS A 53 11.19 4.36 -11.57
C LYS A 53 10.78 3.46 -12.74
N LEU A 54 9.52 3.56 -13.15
CA LEU A 54 8.97 2.86 -14.30
C LEU A 54 8.47 3.88 -15.33
N SER A 55 8.98 3.82 -16.56
CA SER A 55 8.49 4.65 -17.67
C SER A 55 7.65 3.81 -18.62
N GLY A 56 6.59 4.41 -19.18
CA GLY A 56 5.73 3.75 -20.15
C GLY A 56 4.68 4.68 -20.73
N ASP A 57 3.98 4.19 -21.77
CA ASP A 57 2.82 4.87 -22.31
C ASP A 57 1.59 4.47 -21.49
N PHE A 58 1.12 5.36 -20.62
CA PHE A 58 -0.05 5.11 -19.76
C PHE A 58 -1.29 5.79 -20.32
N THR A 59 -2.41 5.05 -20.37
CA THR A 59 -3.73 5.55 -20.77
C THR A 59 -4.78 5.08 -19.78
N PRO A 60 -5.75 5.93 -19.40
CA PRO A 60 -6.83 5.52 -18.50
C PRO A 60 -7.49 4.23 -18.96
N SER A 61 -7.69 3.29 -18.05
CA SER A 61 -8.40 2.06 -18.38
C SER A 61 -9.88 2.36 -18.64
N PRO A 62 -10.49 1.85 -19.72
CA PRO A 62 -11.93 1.99 -19.95
C PRO A 62 -12.78 1.15 -18.98
N TYR A 63 -12.15 0.29 -18.18
CA TYR A 63 -12.80 -0.60 -17.21
C TYR A 63 -12.65 -0.13 -15.76
N ARG A 64 -12.40 1.17 -15.56
CA ARG A 64 -12.39 1.77 -14.22
C ARG A 64 -13.76 1.60 -13.58
N THR A 65 -13.80 1.12 -12.34
CA THR A 65 -15.05 0.91 -11.61
C THR A 65 -14.90 1.33 -10.15
N GLY A 66 -15.93 1.98 -9.62
CA GLY A 66 -15.94 2.45 -8.23
C GLY A 66 -14.72 3.33 -7.93
N PRO A 67 -14.04 3.12 -6.79
CA PRO A 67 -12.92 3.96 -6.36
C PRO A 67 -11.63 3.76 -7.18
N HIS A 68 -11.57 2.76 -8.06
CA HIS A 68 -10.33 2.36 -8.74
C HIS A 68 -10.02 3.22 -9.98
N GLN A 69 -9.96 4.53 -9.77
CA GLN A 69 -9.71 5.49 -10.85
C GLN A 69 -8.24 5.53 -11.28
N GLU A 70 -7.34 4.96 -10.48
CA GLU A 70 -5.91 4.82 -10.75
C GLU A 70 -5.57 3.72 -11.77
N ASP A 71 -6.55 2.95 -12.27
CA ASP A 71 -6.32 1.88 -13.24
C ASP A 71 -5.97 2.46 -14.62
N TYR A 72 -4.76 2.13 -15.10
CA TYR A 72 -4.23 2.55 -16.40
C TYR A 72 -3.77 1.36 -17.24
N ARG A 73 -4.13 1.32 -18.50
CA ARG A 73 -3.43 0.45 -19.46
C ARG A 73 -2.05 1.00 -19.73
N TYR A 74 -1.10 0.12 -19.96
CA TYR A 74 0.28 0.49 -20.27
C TYR A 74 0.79 -0.19 -21.53
N LYS A 75 1.76 0.48 -22.17
CA LYS A 75 2.59 -0.08 -23.26
C LYS A 75 4.03 0.35 -23.02
N LYS A 76 4.97 -0.44 -23.56
CA LYS A 76 6.41 -0.14 -23.54
C LYS A 76 6.94 0.16 -22.12
N LEU A 77 6.45 -0.57 -21.12
CA LEU A 77 6.91 -0.40 -19.74
C LEU A 77 8.39 -0.74 -19.63
N LYS A 78 9.17 0.17 -19.02
CA LYS A 78 10.61 0.03 -18.82
C LYS A 78 10.98 0.37 -17.39
N TYR A 79 11.86 -0.41 -16.81
CA TYR A 79 12.52 -0.09 -15.55
C TYR A 79 13.70 0.84 -15.80
N LEU A 80 13.74 1.97 -15.09
CA LEU A 80 14.79 3.00 -15.24
C LEU A 80 15.82 2.99 -14.10
N GLY A 81 15.62 2.15 -13.07
CA GLY A 81 16.43 2.13 -11.87
C GLY A 81 15.70 2.69 -10.65
N PRO A 82 16.37 2.77 -9.49
CA PRO A 82 15.78 3.34 -8.27
C PRO A 82 15.74 4.88 -8.35
N SER A 83 14.76 5.48 -7.69
CA SER A 83 14.78 6.89 -7.32
C SER A 83 15.73 7.11 -6.13
N ASN A 84 16.08 8.35 -5.85
CA ASN A 84 16.72 8.68 -4.58
C ASN A 84 15.68 8.77 -3.45
N SER A 85 16.14 8.79 -2.21
CA SER A 85 15.28 8.83 -1.02
C SER A 85 14.39 10.07 -0.95
N SER A 86 14.89 11.23 -1.43
CA SER A 86 14.12 12.48 -1.45
C SER A 86 12.97 12.41 -2.46
N ASP A 87 13.23 11.93 -3.68
CA ASP A 87 12.21 11.77 -4.71
C ASP A 87 11.13 10.78 -4.27
N PHE A 88 11.53 9.66 -3.66
CA PHE A 88 10.59 8.70 -3.13
C PHE A 88 9.71 9.28 -2.02
N LYS A 89 10.32 10.01 -1.07
CA LYS A 89 9.57 10.69 0.00
C LYS A 89 8.61 11.74 -0.56
N ASN A 90 9.05 12.49 -1.58
CA ASN A 90 8.20 13.46 -2.27
C ASN A 90 7.01 12.78 -2.97
N ALA A 91 7.24 11.64 -3.63
CA ALA A 91 6.16 10.85 -4.23
C ALA A 91 5.13 10.40 -3.18
N LEU A 92 5.57 9.95 -2.00
CA LEU A 92 4.67 9.58 -0.90
C LEU A 92 3.85 10.77 -0.38
N ARG A 93 4.40 12.00 -0.46
CA ARG A 93 3.72 13.22 -0.03
C ARG A 93 2.69 13.75 -1.03
N GLN A 94 2.71 13.27 -2.27
CA GLN A 94 1.63 13.56 -3.21
C GLN A 94 0.36 12.80 -2.74
N GLY A 95 -0.71 13.53 -2.48
CA GLY A 95 -1.93 12.94 -1.90
C GLY A 95 -1.75 12.43 -0.46
N LEU A 96 -0.99 13.18 0.35
CA LEU A 96 -0.86 12.96 1.78
C LEU A 96 -2.04 13.55 2.53
N TYR A 97 -2.63 12.77 3.42
CA TYR A 97 -3.77 13.13 4.26
C TYR A 97 -3.44 12.91 5.74
N GLU A 98 -4.16 13.60 6.62
CA GLU A 98 -4.03 13.42 8.06
C GLU A 98 -4.86 12.22 8.56
N SER A 99 -5.91 11.86 7.82
CA SER A 99 -6.77 10.74 8.20
C SER A 99 -7.25 9.91 7.02
N VAL A 100 -7.71 8.70 7.32
CA VAL A 100 -8.30 7.79 6.33
C VAL A 100 -9.61 8.37 5.79
N GLU A 101 -10.43 8.98 6.66
CA GLU A 101 -11.71 9.58 6.27
C GLU A 101 -11.52 10.78 5.35
N GLU A 102 -10.57 11.65 5.65
CA GLU A 102 -10.20 12.77 4.78
C GLU A 102 -9.72 12.26 3.42
N GLY A 103 -8.83 11.29 3.40
CA GLY A 103 -8.24 10.79 2.17
C GLY A 103 -9.23 10.12 1.23
N PHE A 104 -10.22 9.42 1.73
CA PHE A 104 -11.29 8.81 0.93
C PHE A 104 -12.57 9.64 0.83
N GLU A 105 -12.64 10.80 1.51
CA GLU A 105 -13.81 11.68 1.56
C GLU A 105 -15.08 10.96 2.05
N VAL A 106 -14.93 10.16 3.12
CA VAL A 106 -16.01 9.34 3.70
C VAL A 106 -16.07 9.53 5.21
N THR A 107 -17.22 9.23 5.78
CA THR A 107 -17.38 9.05 7.23
C THR A 107 -17.52 7.56 7.53
N LEU A 108 -16.73 7.06 8.47
CA LEU A 108 -16.73 5.67 8.90
C LEU A 108 -17.34 5.54 10.30
N ASN A 109 -18.09 4.47 10.54
CA ASN A 109 -18.53 4.11 11.88
C ASN A 109 -17.35 3.57 12.73
N ASP A 110 -17.53 3.48 14.03
CA ASP A 110 -16.53 2.88 14.91
C ASP A 110 -16.21 1.44 14.49
N ASN A 111 -14.91 1.10 14.47
CA ASN A 111 -14.39 -0.20 14.02
C ASN A 111 -14.69 -0.59 12.56
N GLN A 112 -15.24 0.31 11.76
CA GLN A 112 -15.49 0.05 10.34
C GLN A 112 -14.17 0.04 9.57
N LYS A 113 -13.96 -1.01 8.75
CA LYS A 113 -12.73 -1.26 7.98
C LYS A 113 -13.03 -1.43 6.49
N TYR A 114 -14.17 -0.99 6.05
CA TYR A 114 -14.58 -1.05 4.65
C TYR A 114 -15.46 0.16 4.35
N ILE A 115 -15.45 0.53 3.09
CA ILE A 115 -16.35 1.56 2.55
C ILE A 115 -17.47 0.81 1.84
N PRO A 116 -18.75 1.02 2.20
CA PRO A 116 -19.88 0.40 1.55
C PRO A 116 -19.92 0.69 0.05
N ILE A 117 -20.49 -0.22 -0.74
CA ILE A 117 -20.48 -0.12 -2.21
C ILE A 117 -21.30 1.05 -2.74
N ASP A 118 -22.25 1.51 -1.98
CA ASP A 118 -23.14 2.65 -2.26
C ASP A 118 -22.51 4.00 -1.91
N CYS A 119 -21.38 4.01 -1.21
CA CYS A 119 -20.61 5.23 -1.00
C CYS A 119 -19.83 5.59 -2.26
N GLU A 120 -19.96 6.83 -2.70
CA GLU A 120 -19.18 7.36 -3.80
C GLU A 120 -17.76 7.71 -3.34
N VAL A 121 -16.75 7.05 -3.91
CA VAL A 121 -15.34 7.26 -3.61
C VAL A 121 -14.55 7.39 -4.91
N GLN A 122 -13.74 8.44 -5.04
CA GLN A 122 -13.04 8.80 -6.27
C GLN A 122 -11.62 8.27 -6.37
N ARG A 123 -11.10 7.61 -5.33
CA ARG A 123 -9.75 7.04 -5.30
C ARG A 123 -9.70 5.77 -4.46
N SER A 124 -8.82 4.86 -4.83
CA SER A 124 -8.65 3.60 -4.09
C SER A 124 -7.33 3.49 -3.34
N ILE A 125 -6.45 4.50 -3.43
CA ILE A 125 -5.16 4.52 -2.76
C ILE A 125 -4.87 5.92 -2.24
N ILE A 126 -4.48 6.01 -0.97
CA ILE A 126 -4.08 7.25 -0.30
C ILE A 126 -2.79 7.05 0.48
N THR A 127 -2.10 8.14 0.82
CA THR A 127 -1.04 8.15 1.82
C THR A 127 -1.56 8.82 3.09
N VAL A 128 -1.32 8.20 4.25
CA VAL A 128 -1.62 8.79 5.55
C VAL A 128 -0.33 8.88 6.36
N LYS A 129 -0.08 10.04 6.98
CA LYS A 129 1.01 10.17 7.93
C LYS A 129 0.58 9.63 9.29
N ILE A 130 1.40 8.76 9.88
CA ILE A 130 1.12 8.13 11.18
C ILE A 130 2.24 8.50 12.15
N SER A 131 1.89 8.77 13.40
CA SER A 131 2.90 8.87 14.46
C SER A 131 3.56 7.50 14.66
N PRO A 132 4.91 7.41 14.71
CA PRO A 132 5.60 6.13 14.94
C PRO A 132 5.16 5.39 16.21
N SER A 133 4.66 6.08 17.22
CA SER A 133 4.11 5.48 18.45
C SER A 133 2.74 4.83 18.25
N GLU A 134 2.00 5.26 17.23
CA GLU A 134 0.60 4.92 16.98
C GLU A 134 0.42 3.85 15.90
N ILE A 135 1.47 3.08 15.61
CA ILE A 135 1.43 1.95 14.66
C ILE A 135 2.04 0.70 15.28
N GLU A 136 1.41 -0.44 15.06
CA GLU A 136 1.85 -1.71 15.61
C GLU A 136 1.54 -2.88 14.67
N ILE A 137 2.54 -3.72 14.44
CA ILE A 137 2.38 -5.02 13.77
C ILE A 137 2.02 -6.04 14.84
N ILE A 138 0.92 -6.74 14.62
CA ILE A 138 0.39 -7.73 15.58
C ILE A 138 0.20 -9.09 14.91
N GLU A 139 0.13 -10.13 15.74
CA GLU A 139 -0.33 -11.44 15.30
C GLU A 139 -1.83 -11.42 14.99
N ASP A 140 -2.23 -12.13 13.95
CA ASP A 140 -3.65 -12.39 13.68
C ASP A 140 -4.17 -13.47 14.65
N SER A 141 -4.90 -13.05 15.67
CA SER A 141 -5.45 -13.99 16.68
C SER A 141 -6.42 -15.03 16.12
N TYR A 142 -6.96 -14.81 14.92
CA TYR A 142 -7.89 -15.75 14.26
C TYR A 142 -7.16 -16.71 13.29
N LYS A 143 -5.97 -16.34 12.85
CA LYS A 143 -5.17 -17.12 11.88
C LYS A 143 -3.71 -17.13 12.30
N PRO A 144 -3.32 -18.01 13.23
CA PRO A 144 -1.94 -18.12 13.71
C PRO A 144 -0.92 -18.17 12.56
N GLY A 145 0.21 -17.51 12.73
CA GLY A 145 1.23 -17.39 11.68
C GLY A 145 0.95 -16.30 10.64
N LYS A 146 -0.07 -15.48 10.83
CA LYS A 146 -0.33 -14.28 10.02
C LYS A 146 -0.19 -13.02 10.85
N VAL A 147 0.13 -11.93 10.18
CA VAL A 147 0.31 -10.61 10.81
C VAL A 147 -0.70 -9.60 10.26
N LYS A 148 -1.04 -8.65 11.11
CA LYS A 148 -1.97 -7.54 10.85
C LYS A 148 -1.37 -6.24 11.34
N LEU A 149 -1.99 -5.16 10.95
CA LEU A 149 -1.64 -3.81 11.35
C LEU A 149 -2.71 -3.21 12.24
N ASN A 150 -2.31 -2.63 13.37
CA ASN A 150 -3.08 -1.65 14.12
C ASN A 150 -2.44 -0.28 13.94
N PHE A 151 -3.24 0.76 13.80
CA PHE A 151 -2.75 2.13 13.78
C PHE A 151 -3.83 3.12 14.24
N GLN A 152 -3.38 4.31 14.61
CA GLN A 152 -4.22 5.47 14.86
C GLN A 152 -3.76 6.58 13.91
N ASP A 153 -4.69 7.16 13.14
CA ASP A 153 -4.37 8.31 12.29
C ASP A 153 -4.33 9.63 13.09
N LEU A 154 -3.94 10.72 12.45
CA LEU A 154 -3.78 12.01 13.13
C LEU A 154 -5.11 12.64 13.59
N SER A 155 -6.26 12.15 13.10
CA SER A 155 -7.59 12.53 13.63
C SER A 155 -7.90 11.84 14.96
N GLY A 156 -7.08 10.89 15.39
CA GLY A 156 -7.28 10.09 16.59
C GLY A 156 -8.11 8.81 16.36
N ARG A 157 -8.53 8.54 15.12
CA ARG A 157 -9.30 7.32 14.80
C ARG A 157 -8.40 6.09 14.79
N LYS A 158 -8.86 5.03 15.44
CA LYS A 158 -8.16 3.76 15.56
C LYS A 158 -8.65 2.75 14.53
N PHE A 159 -7.71 2.10 13.87
CA PHE A 159 -7.93 1.00 12.93
C PHE A 159 -7.20 -0.24 13.43
N GLY A 160 -7.93 -1.32 13.63
CA GLY A 160 -7.35 -2.56 14.13
C GLY A 160 -7.48 -3.71 13.14
N TYR A 161 -6.56 -4.67 13.17
CA TYR A 161 -6.57 -5.87 12.32
C TYR A 161 -6.61 -5.60 10.81
N ILE A 162 -5.99 -4.51 10.35
CA ILE A 162 -5.90 -4.19 8.92
C ILE A 162 -4.95 -5.18 8.24
N PRO A 163 -5.34 -5.84 7.14
CA PRO A 163 -4.45 -6.74 6.42
C PRO A 163 -3.27 -5.99 5.81
N ILE A 164 -2.07 -6.52 5.96
CA ILE A 164 -0.86 -6.03 5.32
C ILE A 164 -0.74 -6.72 3.95
N THR A 165 -0.85 -5.94 2.89
CA THR A 165 -0.68 -6.39 1.50
C THR A 165 0.64 -5.93 0.89
N ASP A 166 1.35 -4.99 1.53
CA ASP A 166 2.74 -4.65 1.21
C ASP A 166 3.58 -5.93 1.16
N LEU A 167 4.07 -6.27 -0.03
CA LEU A 167 4.74 -7.54 -0.30
C LEU A 167 5.98 -7.73 0.59
N GLY A 168 6.92 -6.78 0.55
CA GLY A 168 8.17 -6.90 1.29
C GLY A 168 7.96 -6.84 2.80
N PHE A 169 7.11 -5.92 3.27
CA PHE A 169 6.85 -5.78 4.71
C PHE A 169 6.13 -6.99 5.29
N HIS A 170 5.18 -7.55 4.55
CA HIS A 170 4.49 -8.77 4.97
C HIS A 170 5.45 -9.95 5.11
N GLU A 171 6.31 -10.18 4.12
CA GLU A 171 7.29 -11.28 4.15
C GLU A 171 8.29 -11.10 5.29
N TYR A 172 8.80 -9.89 5.47
CA TYR A 172 9.68 -9.56 6.59
C TYR A 172 9.01 -9.81 7.94
N ALA A 173 7.76 -9.35 8.11
CA ALA A 173 7.01 -9.54 9.35
C ALA A 173 6.77 -11.03 9.65
N LEU A 174 6.48 -11.85 8.64
CA LEU A 174 6.33 -13.30 8.81
C LEU A 174 7.63 -14.00 9.21
N GLN A 175 8.77 -13.58 8.67
CA GLN A 175 10.08 -14.13 9.06
C GLN A 175 10.38 -13.81 10.51
N HIS A 176 10.15 -12.59 10.95
CA HIS A 176 10.33 -12.18 12.33
C HIS A 176 9.31 -12.83 13.26
N TYR A 177 8.05 -12.98 12.82
CA TYR A 177 7.04 -13.74 13.57
C TYR A 177 7.50 -15.18 13.81
N SER A 178 7.95 -15.88 12.76
CA SER A 178 8.46 -17.26 12.86
C SER A 178 9.65 -17.41 13.81
N ARG A 179 10.40 -16.33 14.02
CA ARG A 179 11.51 -16.22 14.97
C ARG A 179 11.10 -15.67 16.33
N ASN A 180 9.78 -15.44 16.55
CA ASN A 180 9.24 -14.80 17.76
C ASN A 180 9.84 -13.39 18.02
N GLU A 181 10.04 -12.60 16.96
CA GLU A 181 10.74 -11.30 16.99
C GLU A 181 9.91 -10.11 16.52
N LEU A 182 8.57 -10.20 16.48
CA LEU A 182 7.69 -9.07 16.10
C LEU A 182 7.98 -7.79 16.89
N ARG A 183 8.45 -7.94 18.14
CA ARG A 183 8.84 -6.79 18.98
C ARG A 183 9.96 -5.97 18.35
N LYS A 184 10.89 -6.59 17.61
CA LYS A 184 11.99 -5.87 16.94
C LYS A 184 11.45 -4.97 15.82
N ILE A 185 10.49 -5.46 15.04
CA ILE A 185 9.83 -4.67 13.99
C ILE A 185 9.18 -3.43 14.60
N ASN A 186 8.37 -3.64 15.65
CA ASN A 186 7.66 -2.54 16.31
C ASN A 186 8.64 -1.53 16.95
N SER A 187 9.72 -2.00 17.57
CA SER A 187 10.76 -1.13 18.13
C SER A 187 11.47 -0.31 17.05
N MET A 188 11.78 -0.93 15.91
CA MET A 188 12.40 -0.27 14.77
C MET A 188 11.49 0.83 14.21
N ILE A 189 10.19 0.57 14.06
CA ILE A 189 9.22 1.56 13.58
C ILE A 189 9.11 2.72 14.58
N LYS A 190 8.99 2.43 15.87
CA LYS A 190 8.86 3.44 16.94
C LYS A 190 10.11 4.34 17.09
N ALA A 191 11.27 3.86 16.64
CA ALA A 191 12.51 4.65 16.65
C ALA A 191 12.63 5.62 15.46
N GLN A 192 11.69 5.60 14.52
CA GLN A 192 11.73 6.46 13.34
C GLN A 192 11.11 7.85 13.62
N GLU A 193 11.47 8.83 12.80
CA GLU A 193 10.91 10.19 12.87
C GLU A 193 9.56 10.31 12.16
N GLU A 194 9.40 9.57 11.06
CA GLU A 194 8.20 9.63 10.23
C GLU A 194 7.81 8.23 9.73
N VAL A 195 6.50 7.99 9.72
CA VAL A 195 5.88 6.82 9.09
C VAL A 195 4.83 7.28 8.08
N TYR A 196 4.94 6.80 6.86
CA TYR A 196 3.95 6.98 5.81
C TYR A 196 3.29 5.63 5.53
N LEU A 197 1.97 5.60 5.68
CA LEU A 197 1.16 4.42 5.46
C LEU A 197 0.36 4.59 4.16
N ARG A 198 0.60 3.71 3.20
CA ARG A 198 -0.22 3.63 1.99
C ARG A 198 -1.42 2.76 2.30
N ILE A 199 -2.59 3.35 2.33
CA ILE A 199 -3.87 2.65 2.52
C ILE A 199 -4.52 2.46 1.15
N GLY A 200 -4.85 1.20 0.85
CA GLY A 200 -5.58 0.84 -0.34
C GLY A 200 -6.96 0.28 -0.04
N LEU A 201 -7.84 0.34 -1.02
CA LEU A 201 -9.13 -0.33 -1.02
C LEU A 201 -9.07 -1.60 -1.86
N SER A 202 -9.60 -2.69 -1.34
CA SER A 202 -9.78 -3.91 -2.11
C SER A 202 -10.68 -3.69 -3.33
N ARG A 203 -10.67 -4.60 -4.30
CA ARG A 203 -11.78 -4.70 -5.24
C ARG A 203 -13.07 -5.00 -4.47
N LYS A 204 -14.23 -4.75 -5.11
CA LYS A 204 -15.51 -5.09 -4.51
C LYS A 204 -15.48 -6.50 -3.94
N TYR A 205 -15.83 -6.63 -2.68
CA TYR A 205 -15.84 -7.90 -1.97
C TYR A 205 -17.03 -7.96 -1.04
N GLN A 206 -17.72 -9.10 -1.06
CA GLN A 206 -18.79 -9.41 -0.12
C GLN A 206 -18.25 -10.34 0.96
N SER A 207 -18.49 -10.00 2.21
CA SER A 207 -18.11 -10.84 3.35
C SER A 207 -18.83 -12.20 3.27
N PRO A 208 -18.14 -13.32 3.45
CA PRO A 208 -18.80 -14.64 3.49
C PRO A 208 -19.50 -14.90 4.84
N HIS A 209 -19.32 -14.03 5.82
CA HIS A 209 -19.83 -14.22 7.18
C HIS A 209 -21.06 -13.36 7.49
N ASP A 210 -21.33 -12.35 6.66
CA ASP A 210 -22.40 -11.38 6.83
C ASP A 210 -22.73 -10.70 5.49
N GLU A 211 -23.74 -9.80 5.50
CA GLU A 211 -24.20 -9.12 4.29
C GLU A 211 -23.34 -7.93 3.85
N ARG A 212 -22.23 -7.63 4.55
CA ARG A 212 -21.38 -6.48 4.23
C ARG A 212 -20.74 -6.64 2.86
N SER A 213 -20.99 -5.68 1.99
CA SER A 213 -20.39 -5.58 0.66
C SER A 213 -19.77 -4.22 0.47
N GLY A 214 -18.52 -4.17 -0.03
CA GLY A 214 -17.82 -2.91 -0.21
C GLY A 214 -16.35 -3.08 -0.55
N TYR A 215 -15.56 -2.05 -0.23
CA TYR A 215 -14.13 -1.93 -0.49
C TYR A 215 -13.38 -1.95 0.85
N TRP A 216 -12.61 -3.00 1.11
CA TRP A 216 -11.96 -3.20 2.40
C TRP A 216 -10.61 -2.52 2.46
N LEU A 217 -10.33 -1.87 3.60
CA LEU A 217 -9.05 -1.22 3.86
C LEU A 217 -7.91 -2.23 3.93
N GLN A 218 -6.77 -1.88 3.33
CA GLN A 218 -5.55 -2.67 3.29
C GLN A 218 -4.33 -1.76 3.44
N ALA A 219 -3.30 -2.22 4.13
CA ALA A 219 -2.00 -1.55 4.19
C ALA A 219 -1.16 -2.00 2.98
N ASN A 220 -1.09 -1.15 1.95
CA ASN A 220 -0.39 -1.42 0.70
C ASN A 220 1.10 -1.09 0.75
N GLY A 221 1.51 -0.23 1.68
CA GLY A 221 2.89 0.18 1.89
C GLY A 221 3.10 0.76 3.28
N ILE A 222 4.18 0.37 3.94
CA ILE A 222 4.59 0.90 5.26
C ILE A 222 6.02 1.42 5.10
N TYR A 223 6.20 2.74 5.16
CA TYR A 223 7.48 3.40 4.89
C TYR A 223 7.92 4.24 6.08
N THR A 224 9.15 4.02 6.50
CA THR A 224 9.76 4.67 7.66
C THR A 224 10.92 5.57 7.24
N PHE A 225 11.13 6.68 7.95
CA PHE A 225 12.22 7.61 7.74
C PHE A 225 12.78 8.10 9.08
N PRO A 226 14.11 8.37 9.20
CA PRO A 226 15.10 8.38 8.13
C PRO A 226 15.56 6.98 7.70
N ASP A 227 15.37 5.95 8.55
CA ASP A 227 15.84 4.61 8.24
C ASP A 227 14.83 3.85 7.38
N TYR A 228 15.30 3.53 6.19
CA TYR A 228 14.61 2.70 5.22
C TYR A 228 15.19 1.29 5.33
N ASN A 229 14.64 0.48 6.23
CA ASN A 229 15.19 -0.85 6.51
C ASN A 229 15.34 -1.69 5.23
N LYS A 230 16.58 -1.96 4.84
CA LYS A 230 16.91 -2.68 3.61
C LYS A 230 16.42 -4.13 3.61
N GLU A 231 16.31 -4.75 4.78
CA GLU A 231 15.83 -6.13 4.92
C GLU A 231 14.35 -6.26 4.53
N ILE A 232 13.55 -5.20 4.74
CA ILE A 232 12.14 -5.15 4.30
C ILE A 232 12.06 -4.99 2.78
N ARG A 233 13.03 -4.34 2.17
CA ARG A 233 13.02 -3.91 0.77
C ARG A 233 14.05 -4.68 -0.06
N CYS A 234 14.02 -5.99 0.04
CA CYS A 234 14.81 -6.90 -0.80
C CYS A 234 13.96 -8.09 -1.23
N TYR A 235 14.35 -8.72 -2.32
CA TYR A 235 13.83 -10.03 -2.72
C TYR A 235 14.74 -11.12 -2.17
N ASN A 236 14.16 -12.16 -1.57
CA ASN A 236 14.85 -13.38 -1.14
C ASN A 236 15.00 -14.37 -2.30
#